data_f661dd564c1b4f32762e49fb8b3fdfb2
#
_entry.id   f661dd564c1b4f32762e49fb8b3fdfb2
#
_cell.length_a   1.000
_cell.length_b   1.000
_cell.length_c   1.000
_cell.angle_alpha   90.00
_cell.angle_beta   90.00
_cell.angle_gamma   90.00
#
_symmetry.space_group_name_H-M   'P 1'
#
loop_
_entity.id
_entity.type
_entity.pdbx_description
1 polymer ?
#
loop_
_entity_poly.entity_id
_entity_poly.type
_entity_poly.pdbx_seq_one_letter_code
_entity_poly.pdbx_strand_id
1 'polypeptide(L)'
;MKDVLESSTRKDGALYSPAFDLSLTPGTDSAVYMRGTVMRFRHSIIPMVTFLVVSIGFFCGAEAKTIEAGHATVSWTGQGVIDDLGDGERIFSGTITGSILVQHLPVGSVPAQIHKGKIDCQAILHISENQEGPKTGVCIIRAHGDKDVAYVEIRCVGVKGECKGEMTWAWGKGGFKGITGTTPFVSVIYIEKEKAGRIHGSAHWPEMTYSLP
;
A
#
# COMPACT_ATOMS: atom_id res chain seq x y z
N MET A 1 -11.72 -44.17 -44.11
CA MET A 1 -12.80 -44.75 -43.32
C MET A 1 -13.21 -43.70 -42.30
N LYS A 2 -14.37 -43.10 -42.62
CA LYS A 2 -15.37 -42.43 -41.76
C LYS A 2 -14.95 -41.34 -40.75
N ASP A 3 -15.27 -40.18 -41.16
CA ASP A 3 -15.79 -38.99 -40.47
C ASP A 3 -16.54 -39.25 -39.17
N VAL A 4 -16.26 -38.46 -38.12
CA VAL A 4 -17.27 -37.99 -37.19
C VAL A 4 -16.99 -36.54 -36.86
N LEU A 5 -17.74 -35.66 -37.47
CA LEU A 5 -18.01 -34.29 -37.06
C LEU A 5 -18.94 -34.33 -35.86
N GLU A 6 -18.56 -33.72 -34.74
CA GLU A 6 -19.51 -33.35 -33.70
C GLU A 6 -19.43 -31.82 -33.45
N SER A 7 -20.50 -31.23 -33.88
CA SER A 7 -20.94 -29.85 -33.67
C SER A 7 -21.24 -29.66 -32.17
N SER A 8 -20.57 -28.71 -31.50
CA SER A 8 -20.99 -28.23 -30.20
C SER A 8 -21.41 -26.77 -30.29
N THR A 9 -22.68 -26.61 -30.11
CA THR A 9 -23.44 -25.36 -30.08
C THR A 9 -22.94 -24.35 -29.05
N ARG A 10 -22.67 -23.17 -29.55
CA ARG A 10 -22.39 -21.96 -28.82
C ARG A 10 -23.67 -21.52 -28.05
N LYS A 11 -23.63 -21.49 -26.74
CA LYS A 11 -24.64 -20.82 -25.91
C LYS A 11 -24.16 -19.40 -25.61
N ASP A 12 -24.92 -18.46 -26.16
CA ASP A 12 -24.77 -17.04 -25.92
C ASP A 12 -25.13 -16.73 -24.45
N GLY A 13 -24.10 -16.42 -23.66
CA GLY A 13 -24.24 -15.88 -22.30
C GLY A 13 -24.14 -14.36 -22.36
N ALA A 14 -25.28 -13.67 -22.29
CA ALA A 14 -25.36 -12.23 -22.21
C ALA A 14 -24.64 -11.73 -20.94
N LEU A 15 -23.56 -10.99 -21.12
CA LEU A 15 -22.90 -10.22 -20.08
C LEU A 15 -23.74 -8.99 -19.74
N TYR A 16 -24.33 -9.03 -18.56
CA TYR A 16 -25.03 -7.89 -17.97
C TYR A 16 -23.98 -6.89 -17.44
N SER A 17 -23.83 -5.79 -18.14
CA SER A 17 -23.00 -4.66 -17.69
C SER A 17 -23.88 -3.71 -16.90
N PRO A 18 -23.64 -3.42 -15.62
CA PRO A 18 -24.34 -2.34 -14.95
C PRO A 18 -23.78 -1.00 -15.43
N ALA A 19 -24.57 -0.26 -16.19
CA ALA A 19 -24.33 1.12 -16.51
C ALA A 19 -24.45 1.95 -15.23
N PHE A 20 -23.35 2.55 -14.77
CA PHE A 20 -23.36 3.59 -13.76
C PHE A 20 -23.82 4.88 -14.42
N ASP A 21 -25.07 5.24 -14.17
CA ASP A 21 -25.65 6.52 -14.57
C ASP A 21 -25.27 7.58 -13.52
N LEU A 22 -24.29 8.42 -13.86
CA LEU A 22 -23.89 9.59 -13.08
C LEU A 22 -24.74 10.79 -13.51
N SER A 23 -25.97 10.86 -13.03
CA SER A 23 -26.77 12.07 -13.14
C SER A 23 -26.30 13.12 -12.12
N LEU A 24 -25.51 14.07 -12.59
CA LEU A 24 -25.19 15.31 -11.88
C LEU A 24 -26.43 16.21 -11.85
N THR A 25 -27.11 16.30 -10.72
CA THR A 25 -28.08 17.35 -10.44
C THR A 25 -27.37 18.61 -9.95
N PRO A 26 -27.59 19.79 -10.56
CA PRO A 26 -27.07 21.04 -10.02
C PRO A 26 -27.86 21.43 -8.77
N GLY A 27 -27.17 21.48 -7.63
CA GLY A 27 -27.75 21.89 -6.35
C GLY A 27 -28.05 23.38 -6.34
N THR A 28 -29.26 23.67 -6.00
CA THR A 28 -29.81 25.00 -5.75
C THR A 28 -29.20 25.59 -4.46
N ASP A 29 -28.75 26.85 -4.60
CA ASP A 29 -28.32 27.72 -3.51
C ASP A 29 -29.42 27.87 -2.45
N SER A 30 -29.17 27.37 -1.24
CA SER A 30 -29.98 27.68 -0.06
C SER A 30 -29.25 28.74 0.75
N ALA A 31 -29.60 30.00 0.52
CA ALA A 31 -29.25 31.12 1.38
C ALA A 31 -29.94 30.98 2.73
N VAL A 32 -29.17 30.66 3.77
CA VAL A 32 -29.65 30.67 5.15
C VAL A 32 -29.61 32.10 5.66
N TYR A 33 -30.78 32.73 5.72
CA TYR A 33 -31.00 34.05 6.29
C TYR A 33 -31.04 33.97 7.82
N MET A 34 -29.93 34.27 8.49
CA MET A 34 -29.91 34.39 9.94
C MET A 34 -30.51 35.74 10.38
N ARG A 35 -31.71 35.67 10.91
CA ARG A 35 -32.38 36.79 11.59
C ARG A 35 -31.66 37.06 12.93
N GLY A 36 -30.89 38.15 12.97
CA GLY A 36 -30.23 38.61 14.19
C GLY A 36 -31.26 39.10 15.25
N THR A 37 -31.32 38.38 16.35
CA THR A 37 -32.00 38.85 17.56
C THR A 37 -31.00 39.65 18.39
N VAL A 38 -31.19 40.96 18.44
CA VAL A 38 -30.39 41.90 19.28
C VAL A 38 -30.83 41.72 20.71
N MET A 39 -30.13 40.94 21.51
CA MET A 39 -30.27 40.93 22.96
C MET A 39 -29.45 42.08 23.57
N ARG A 40 -30.18 43.05 24.12
CA ARG A 40 -29.58 44.12 24.97
C ARG A 40 -29.25 43.51 26.32
N PHE A 41 -27.96 43.22 26.56
CA PHE A 41 -27.48 42.86 27.90
C PHE A 41 -27.24 44.15 28.72
N ARG A 42 -28.01 44.27 29.81
CA ARG A 42 -27.83 45.26 30.85
C ARG A 42 -26.50 44.98 31.56
N HIS A 43 -25.66 46.00 31.66
CA HIS A 43 -24.38 45.96 32.38
C HIS A 43 -24.63 45.71 33.87
N SER A 44 -24.33 44.50 34.32
CA SER A 44 -24.14 44.19 35.73
C SER A 44 -22.64 43.97 35.94
N ILE A 45 -21.99 44.93 36.58
CA ILE A 45 -20.55 44.90 36.90
C ILE A 45 -20.41 43.95 38.10
N ILE A 46 -20.02 42.71 37.81
CA ILE A 46 -19.53 41.76 38.81
C ILE A 46 -18.02 41.67 38.59
N PRO A 47 -17.18 41.91 39.60
CA PRO A 47 -15.75 41.72 39.46
C PRO A 47 -15.45 40.24 39.35
N MET A 48 -15.27 39.75 38.12
CA MET A 48 -14.92 38.39 37.85
C MET A 48 -13.41 38.23 38.12
N VAL A 49 -13.12 37.67 39.28
CA VAL A 49 -11.80 37.14 39.62
C VAL A 49 -11.45 36.12 38.57
N THR A 50 -10.56 36.54 37.69
CA THR A 50 -10.06 35.69 36.58
C THR A 50 -9.16 34.60 37.17
N PHE A 51 -9.70 33.44 37.45
CA PHE A 51 -8.93 32.23 37.65
C PHE A 51 -8.35 31.86 36.29
N LEU A 52 -7.17 32.35 36.01
CA LEU A 52 -6.33 31.89 34.91
C LEU A 52 -5.80 30.50 35.27
N VAL A 53 -6.64 29.48 35.04
CA VAL A 53 -6.18 28.08 35.07
C VAL A 53 -5.29 27.89 33.83
N VAL A 54 -4.01 28.10 34.00
CA VAL A 54 -3.00 27.70 33.03
C VAL A 54 -3.02 26.18 33.02
N SER A 55 -3.88 25.62 32.16
CA SER A 55 -3.84 24.22 31.78
C SER A 55 -2.56 24.00 30.98
N ILE A 56 -1.44 23.81 31.68
CA ILE A 56 -0.22 23.25 31.09
C ILE A 56 -0.61 21.81 30.75
N GLY A 57 -1.20 21.64 29.57
CA GLY A 57 -1.38 20.34 28.97
C GLY A 57 0.02 19.76 28.75
N PHE A 58 0.45 18.87 29.64
CA PHE A 58 1.55 17.96 29.33
C PHE A 58 1.12 17.15 28.12
N PHE A 59 1.39 17.68 26.92
CA PHE A 59 1.50 16.84 25.74
C PHE A 59 2.70 15.92 25.99
N CYS A 60 2.44 14.81 26.65
CA CYS A 60 3.34 13.66 26.64
C CYS A 60 3.31 13.13 25.21
N GLY A 61 4.00 13.80 24.31
CA GLY A 61 4.22 13.28 22.96
C GLY A 61 5.02 12.01 23.12
N ALA A 62 4.38 10.86 22.89
CA ALA A 62 5.11 9.62 22.77
C ALA A 62 6.17 9.82 21.67
N GLU A 63 7.42 9.82 22.02
CA GLU A 63 8.52 9.95 21.06
C GLU A 63 8.54 8.68 20.21
N ALA A 64 8.31 8.85 18.89
CA ALA A 64 8.31 7.72 17.96
C ALA A 64 9.72 7.10 17.93
N LYS A 65 9.79 5.83 18.27
CA LYS A 65 11.05 5.09 18.26
C LYS A 65 11.35 4.58 16.86
N THR A 66 12.45 5.01 16.28
CA THR A 66 12.96 4.43 15.03
C THR A 66 13.53 3.04 15.28
N ILE A 67 13.08 2.07 14.50
CA ILE A 67 13.56 0.69 14.52
C ILE A 67 14.42 0.48 13.29
N GLU A 68 15.68 0.16 13.51
CA GLU A 68 16.60 -0.28 12.47
C GLU A 68 16.50 -1.81 12.37
N ALA A 69 15.75 -2.27 11.35
CA ALA A 69 15.57 -3.70 11.14
C ALA A 69 16.78 -4.35 10.43
N GLY A 70 17.71 -3.53 9.91
CA GLY A 70 18.92 -3.99 9.24
C GLY A 70 18.67 -4.46 7.80
N HIS A 71 19.55 -5.29 7.28
CA HIS A 71 19.42 -5.88 5.94
C HIS A 71 18.22 -6.81 5.86
N ALA A 72 17.36 -6.58 4.87
CA ALA A 72 16.24 -7.46 4.62
C ALA A 72 16.17 -7.90 3.15
N THR A 73 15.73 -9.12 2.92
CA THR A 73 15.50 -9.67 1.59
C THR A 73 14.14 -10.35 1.53
N VAL A 74 13.56 -10.34 0.34
CA VAL A 74 12.35 -11.08 -0.01
C VAL A 74 12.60 -11.82 -1.31
N SER A 75 12.36 -13.13 -1.31
CA SER A 75 12.12 -13.87 -2.55
C SER A 75 10.62 -13.97 -2.74
N TRP A 76 10.14 -13.66 -3.93
CA TRP A 76 8.72 -13.57 -4.21
C TRP A 76 8.34 -14.19 -5.54
N THR A 77 7.08 -14.61 -5.65
CA THR A 77 6.44 -15.07 -6.87
C THR A 77 5.16 -14.30 -7.11
N GLY A 78 4.82 -14.07 -8.36
CA GLY A 78 3.61 -13.38 -8.77
C GLY A 78 2.78 -14.19 -9.76
N GLN A 79 1.46 -14.02 -9.68
CA GLN A 79 0.49 -14.60 -10.57
C GLN A 79 -0.53 -13.52 -10.97
N GLY A 80 -0.77 -13.37 -12.26
CA GLY A 80 -1.68 -12.33 -12.76
C GLY A 80 -1.92 -12.43 -14.26
N VAL A 81 -2.28 -11.31 -14.84
CA VAL A 81 -2.45 -11.13 -16.28
C VAL A 81 -1.32 -10.26 -16.81
N ILE A 82 -0.81 -10.59 -17.98
CA ILE A 82 0.12 -9.75 -18.72
C ILE A 82 -0.59 -9.33 -20.00
N ASP A 83 -0.90 -8.04 -20.08
CA ASP A 83 -1.49 -7.41 -21.26
C ASP A 83 -0.36 -6.85 -22.14
N ASP A 84 -0.40 -7.16 -23.41
CA ASP A 84 0.52 -6.64 -24.43
C ASP A 84 -0.05 -5.31 -24.95
N LEU A 85 0.74 -4.25 -24.85
CA LEU A 85 0.37 -2.91 -25.33
C LEU A 85 0.93 -2.59 -26.73
N GLY A 86 1.72 -3.51 -27.31
CA GLY A 86 2.47 -3.28 -28.55
C GLY A 86 3.86 -2.70 -28.28
N ASP A 87 4.69 -2.70 -29.31
CA ASP A 87 6.06 -2.14 -29.31
C ASP A 87 6.97 -2.68 -28.17
N GLY A 88 6.71 -3.92 -27.72
CA GLY A 88 7.45 -4.55 -26.62
C GLY A 88 7.05 -4.09 -25.22
N GLU A 89 6.04 -3.24 -25.12
CA GLU A 89 5.49 -2.76 -23.87
C GLU A 89 4.37 -3.67 -23.37
N ARG A 90 4.40 -4.00 -22.09
CA ARG A 90 3.42 -4.88 -21.43
C ARG A 90 3.08 -4.36 -20.04
N ILE A 91 1.90 -4.69 -19.55
CA ILE A 91 1.50 -4.45 -18.17
C ILE A 91 1.18 -5.78 -17.51
N PHE A 92 1.84 -6.06 -16.39
CA PHE A 92 1.41 -7.11 -15.47
C PHE A 92 0.47 -6.50 -14.44
N SER A 93 -0.65 -7.19 -14.20
CA SER A 93 -1.61 -6.88 -13.13
C SER A 93 -1.91 -8.17 -12.37
N GLY A 94 -1.61 -8.20 -11.06
CA GLY A 94 -1.78 -9.43 -10.30
C GLY A 94 -1.32 -9.38 -8.86
N THR A 95 -1.25 -10.56 -8.26
CA THR A 95 -0.80 -10.76 -6.88
C THR A 95 0.66 -11.19 -6.84
N ILE A 96 1.38 -10.70 -5.84
CA ILE A 96 2.76 -11.10 -5.53
C ILE A 96 2.78 -11.58 -4.09
N THR A 97 3.40 -12.73 -3.84
CA THR A 97 3.57 -13.30 -2.50
C THR A 97 5.02 -13.61 -2.21
N GLY A 98 5.44 -13.42 -0.97
CA GLY A 98 6.81 -13.69 -0.56
C GLY A 98 6.97 -13.80 0.95
N SER A 99 8.23 -13.98 1.39
CA SER A 99 8.60 -14.00 2.79
C SER A 99 9.80 -13.11 3.04
N ILE A 100 9.71 -12.26 4.05
CA ILE A 100 10.74 -11.30 4.43
C ILE A 100 11.74 -11.99 5.36
N LEU A 101 13.01 -11.97 4.97
CA LEU A 101 14.11 -12.45 5.79
C LEU A 101 14.99 -11.26 6.18
N VAL A 102 15.03 -10.94 7.45
CA VAL A 102 15.95 -9.94 7.99
C VAL A 102 17.27 -10.65 8.30
N GLN A 103 18.34 -10.12 7.74
CA GLN A 103 19.71 -10.58 7.88
C GLN A 103 20.50 -9.51 8.64
N HIS A 104 21.53 -9.91 9.37
CA HIS A 104 22.43 -8.98 10.06
C HIS A 104 21.71 -8.00 11.00
N LEU A 105 21.10 -8.55 12.04
CA LEU A 105 20.68 -7.74 13.16
C LEU A 105 21.93 -7.24 13.92
N PRO A 106 21.96 -6.00 14.37
CA PRO A 106 23.01 -5.53 15.27
C PRO A 106 23.13 -6.46 16.48
N VAL A 107 24.37 -6.71 16.94
CA VAL A 107 24.63 -7.60 18.10
C VAL A 107 23.81 -7.11 19.28
N GLY A 108 22.99 -8.00 19.85
CA GLY A 108 22.15 -7.69 21.01
C GLY A 108 20.78 -7.06 20.67
N SER A 109 20.47 -6.84 19.39
CA SER A 109 19.12 -6.40 18.99
C SER A 109 18.12 -7.55 19.05
N VAL A 110 16.89 -7.23 19.46
CA VAL A 110 15.75 -8.14 19.33
C VAL A 110 15.47 -8.33 17.85
N PRO A 111 15.20 -9.56 17.37
CA PRO A 111 14.79 -9.78 15.99
C PRO A 111 13.67 -8.82 15.61
N ALA A 112 13.81 -8.12 14.48
CA ALA A 112 12.80 -7.20 14.03
C ALA A 112 11.47 -7.95 13.89
N GLN A 113 10.38 -7.37 14.35
CA GLN A 113 9.03 -7.96 14.29
C GLN A 113 8.66 -8.46 12.90
N ILE A 114 9.24 -7.85 11.87
CA ILE A 114 9.02 -8.19 10.46
C ILE A 114 9.77 -9.47 10.02
N HIS A 115 10.73 -9.98 10.79
CA HIS A 115 11.50 -11.17 10.41
C HIS A 115 10.59 -12.40 10.25
N LYS A 116 10.72 -13.11 9.12
CA LYS A 116 9.86 -14.20 8.67
C LYS A 116 8.41 -13.78 8.44
N GLY A 117 8.14 -12.49 8.27
CA GLY A 117 6.83 -11.98 7.87
C GLY A 117 6.48 -12.43 6.45
N LYS A 118 5.21 -12.77 6.23
CA LYS A 118 4.67 -12.99 4.88
C LYS A 118 4.28 -11.64 4.29
N ILE A 119 4.57 -11.45 3.02
CA ILE A 119 4.15 -10.29 2.26
C ILE A 119 3.24 -10.73 1.12
N ASP A 120 2.06 -10.13 1.03
CA ASP A 120 1.07 -10.34 -0.03
C ASP A 120 0.73 -8.99 -0.64
N CYS A 121 0.96 -8.84 -1.94
CA CYS A 121 0.78 -7.58 -2.66
C CYS A 121 -0.23 -7.71 -3.80
N GLN A 122 -0.93 -6.62 -4.07
CA GLN A 122 -1.55 -6.33 -5.36
C GLN A 122 -0.61 -5.38 -6.10
N ALA A 123 -0.21 -5.75 -7.31
CA ALA A 123 0.79 -5.01 -8.05
C ALA A 123 0.41 -4.75 -9.51
N ILE A 124 0.84 -3.60 -10.01
CA ILE A 124 0.81 -3.22 -11.42
C ILE A 124 2.24 -2.90 -11.81
N LEU A 125 2.77 -3.65 -12.79
CA LEU A 125 4.14 -3.52 -13.24
C LEU A 125 4.15 -3.19 -14.73
N HIS A 126 4.68 -2.03 -15.07
CA HIS A 126 5.01 -1.72 -16.45
C HIS A 126 6.30 -2.45 -16.84
N ILE A 127 6.26 -3.17 -17.95
CA ILE A 127 7.32 -4.06 -18.39
C ILE A 127 7.66 -3.72 -19.84
N SER A 128 8.77 -3.05 -20.03
CA SER A 128 9.40 -2.84 -21.34
C SER A 128 10.44 -3.92 -21.63
N GLU A 129 11.00 -3.94 -22.83
CA GLU A 129 12.11 -4.86 -23.18
C GLU A 129 13.31 -4.69 -22.24
N ASN A 130 13.61 -3.48 -21.83
CA ASN A 130 14.70 -3.16 -20.90
C ASN A 130 14.25 -3.21 -19.42
N GLN A 131 13.03 -3.68 -19.15
CA GLN A 131 12.39 -3.67 -17.82
C GLN A 131 12.28 -2.28 -17.18
N GLU A 132 12.31 -1.25 -17.99
CA GLU A 132 12.13 0.14 -17.56
C GLU A 132 10.65 0.44 -17.27
N GLY A 133 10.40 1.58 -16.64
CA GLY A 133 9.05 2.05 -16.35
C GLY A 133 8.60 1.86 -14.90
N PRO A 134 7.47 2.50 -14.56
CA PRO A 134 6.96 2.54 -13.19
C PRO A 134 6.37 1.18 -12.78
N LYS A 135 6.58 0.84 -11.52
CA LYS A 135 6.02 -0.34 -10.88
C LYS A 135 5.47 0.06 -9.52
N THR A 136 4.24 -0.32 -9.26
CA THR A 136 3.54 0.03 -8.03
C THR A 136 2.87 -1.19 -7.42
N GLY A 137 2.72 -1.18 -6.11
CA GLY A 137 2.00 -2.21 -5.39
C GLY A 137 1.55 -1.74 -4.02
N VAL A 138 0.50 -2.36 -3.54
CA VAL A 138 0.04 -2.25 -2.16
C VAL A 138 0.15 -3.62 -1.52
N CYS A 139 0.77 -3.69 -0.35
CA CYS A 139 1.08 -4.96 0.28
C CYS A 139 0.58 -5.02 1.71
N ILE A 140 0.24 -6.22 2.13
CA ILE A 140 -0.02 -6.56 3.51
C ILE A 140 1.12 -7.45 3.99
N ILE A 141 1.78 -7.03 5.05
CA ILE A 141 2.81 -7.81 5.74
C ILE A 141 2.19 -8.40 7.00
N ARG A 142 2.31 -9.72 7.17
CA ARG A 142 1.82 -10.46 8.33
C ARG A 142 2.97 -11.14 9.04
N ALA A 143 3.07 -10.90 10.34
CA ALA A 143 4.08 -11.49 11.20
C ALA A 143 3.44 -12.15 12.44
N HIS A 144 4.18 -13.00 13.11
CA HIS A 144 3.76 -13.66 14.35
C HIS A 144 2.37 -14.35 14.27
N GLY A 145 2.12 -15.09 13.19
CA GLY A 145 0.85 -15.80 13.00
C GLY A 145 -0.35 -14.87 12.83
N ASP A 146 -0.19 -13.83 12.02
CA ASP A 146 -1.21 -12.82 11.67
C ASP A 146 -1.66 -11.90 12.82
N LYS A 147 -0.97 -11.92 13.96
CA LYS A 147 -1.25 -11.00 15.06
C LYS A 147 -0.77 -9.59 14.74
N ASP A 148 0.38 -9.49 14.10
CA ASP A 148 1.02 -8.25 13.71
C ASP A 148 0.86 -8.06 12.21
N VAL A 149 0.16 -7.00 11.81
CA VAL A 149 -0.12 -6.72 10.40
C VAL A 149 0.28 -5.29 10.09
N ALA A 150 1.01 -5.11 9.00
CA ALA A 150 1.31 -3.80 8.44
C ALA A 150 0.79 -3.71 6.99
N TYR A 151 0.35 -2.53 6.62
CA TYR A 151 0.02 -2.14 5.25
C TYR A 151 1.12 -1.24 4.74
N VAL A 152 1.64 -1.55 3.56
CA VAL A 152 2.72 -0.80 2.91
C VAL A 152 2.39 -0.51 1.45
N GLU A 153 2.89 0.61 0.96
CA GLU A 153 2.89 0.97 -0.44
C GLU A 153 4.30 0.80 -0.99
N ILE A 154 4.40 0.22 -2.18
CA ILE A 154 5.65 0.02 -2.89
C ILE A 154 5.60 0.78 -4.21
N ARG A 155 6.62 1.57 -4.48
CA ARG A 155 6.79 2.29 -5.73
C ARG A 155 8.24 2.22 -6.17
N CYS A 156 8.48 1.82 -7.40
CA CYS A 156 9.82 1.85 -7.97
C CYS A 156 9.80 2.12 -9.47
N VAL A 157 10.94 2.47 -10.00
CA VAL A 157 11.17 2.66 -11.43
C VAL A 157 12.22 1.67 -11.89
N GLY A 158 11.92 0.96 -12.98
CA GLY A 158 12.85 0.03 -13.60
C GLY A 158 13.96 0.77 -14.33
N VAL A 159 15.19 0.36 -14.09
CA VAL A 159 16.39 0.85 -14.79
C VAL A 159 17.34 -0.31 -14.97
N LYS A 160 17.64 -0.67 -16.23
CA LYS A 160 18.60 -1.74 -16.57
C LYS A 160 18.36 -3.08 -15.86
N GLY A 161 17.10 -3.51 -15.78
CA GLY A 161 16.73 -4.79 -15.16
C GLY A 161 16.55 -4.77 -13.63
N GLU A 162 16.86 -3.66 -12.98
CA GLU A 162 16.58 -3.44 -11.56
C GLU A 162 15.42 -2.47 -11.39
N CYS A 163 14.61 -2.64 -10.36
CA CYS A 163 13.61 -1.66 -9.93
C CYS A 163 14.08 -1.00 -8.65
N LYS A 164 14.40 0.29 -8.72
CA LYS A 164 14.85 1.09 -7.56
C LYS A 164 13.71 1.98 -7.09
N GLY A 165 13.45 1.95 -5.80
CA GLY A 165 12.33 2.70 -5.26
C GLY A 165 12.22 2.65 -3.75
N GLU A 166 11.01 2.88 -3.28
CA GLU A 166 10.70 3.06 -1.87
C GLU A 166 9.49 2.21 -1.45
N MET A 167 9.56 1.71 -0.23
CA MET A 167 8.45 1.12 0.49
C MET A 167 8.05 2.05 1.62
N THR A 168 6.78 2.47 1.64
CA THR A 168 6.22 3.36 2.65
C THR A 168 5.29 2.59 3.58
N TRP A 169 5.52 2.68 4.88
CA TRP A 169 4.66 2.13 5.91
C TRP A 169 3.47 3.07 6.13
N ALA A 170 2.27 2.61 5.81
CA ALA A 170 1.08 3.45 5.82
C ALA A 170 0.15 3.18 7.02
N TRP A 171 0.11 1.96 7.51
CA TRP A 171 -0.77 1.57 8.62
C TRP A 171 -0.33 0.25 9.22
N GLY A 172 -0.72 -0.01 10.49
CA GLY A 172 -0.48 -1.30 11.14
C GLY A 172 -1.35 -1.57 12.35
N LYS A 173 -1.43 -2.85 12.72
CA LYS A 173 -2.08 -3.33 13.95
C LYS A 173 -1.16 -4.32 14.68
N GLY A 174 -1.54 -4.63 15.95
CA GLY A 174 -0.70 -5.46 16.82
C GLY A 174 0.61 -4.74 17.12
N GLY A 175 1.72 -5.43 17.01
CA GLY A 175 3.06 -4.87 17.20
C GLY A 175 3.45 -3.79 16.17
N PHE A 176 2.69 -3.65 15.07
CA PHE A 176 2.87 -2.57 14.09
C PHE A 176 1.90 -1.41 14.25
N LYS A 177 1.15 -1.33 15.35
CA LYS A 177 0.21 -0.22 15.58
C LYS A 177 0.94 1.12 15.55
N GLY A 178 0.50 2.03 14.67
CA GLY A 178 1.08 3.35 14.50
C GLY A 178 2.40 3.38 13.72
N ILE A 179 2.74 2.28 13.00
CA ILE A 179 3.94 2.22 12.16
C ILE A 179 3.92 3.30 11.08
N THR A 180 5.07 3.94 10.89
CA THR A 180 5.32 4.95 9.86
C THR A 180 6.74 4.84 9.33
N GLY A 181 7.02 5.53 8.24
CA GLY A 181 8.36 5.64 7.66
C GLY A 181 8.39 5.23 6.19
N THR A 182 9.54 5.45 5.58
CA THR A 182 9.82 5.08 4.19
C THR A 182 11.23 4.51 4.13
N THR A 183 11.42 3.44 3.38
CA THR A 183 12.69 2.76 3.26
C THR A 183 13.00 2.43 1.80
N PRO A 184 14.20 2.75 1.30
CA PRO A 184 14.59 2.45 -0.07
C PRO A 184 14.82 0.95 -0.27
N PHE A 185 14.55 0.48 -1.49
CA PHE A 185 14.82 -0.91 -1.87
C PHE A 185 15.22 -1.02 -3.34
N VAL A 186 15.80 -2.17 -3.66
CA VAL A 186 16.08 -2.61 -5.03
C VAL A 186 15.41 -3.96 -5.24
N SER A 187 14.73 -4.13 -6.39
CA SER A 187 14.11 -5.39 -6.77
C SER A 187 14.54 -5.81 -8.16
N VAL A 188 14.69 -7.12 -8.38
CA VAL A 188 14.89 -7.74 -9.68
C VAL A 188 13.67 -8.56 -10.02
N ILE A 189 13.19 -8.45 -11.28
CA ILE A 189 11.95 -9.05 -11.74
C ILE A 189 12.26 -9.96 -12.93
N TYR A 190 11.81 -11.20 -12.87
CA TYR A 190 11.90 -12.15 -13.97
C TYR A 190 10.50 -12.56 -14.43
N ILE A 191 10.31 -12.60 -15.75
CA ILE A 191 9.06 -12.99 -16.39
C ILE A 191 9.25 -14.39 -16.97
N GLU A 192 8.41 -15.32 -16.54
CA GLU A 192 8.40 -16.67 -17.12
C GLU A 192 7.73 -16.66 -18.49
N LYS A 193 8.52 -16.70 -19.56
CA LYS A 193 7.99 -16.66 -20.94
C LYS A 193 7.04 -17.81 -21.27
N GLU A 194 7.26 -18.97 -20.67
CA GLU A 194 6.50 -20.20 -20.95
C GLU A 194 5.20 -20.31 -20.14
N LYS A 195 5.04 -19.51 -19.09
CA LYS A 195 3.89 -19.56 -18.19
C LYS A 195 3.23 -18.19 -18.14
N ALA A 196 2.21 -18.03 -18.98
CA ALA A 196 1.46 -16.79 -19.06
C ALA A 196 1.04 -16.28 -17.67
N GLY A 197 1.35 -15.02 -17.37
CA GLY A 197 0.97 -14.38 -16.12
C GLY A 197 1.79 -14.76 -14.90
N ARG A 198 2.89 -15.50 -15.05
CA ARG A 198 3.82 -15.79 -13.94
C ARG A 198 5.05 -14.90 -13.99
N ILE A 199 5.35 -14.34 -12.84
CA ILE A 199 6.57 -13.57 -12.61
C ILE A 199 7.21 -14.02 -11.29
N HIS A 200 8.50 -13.82 -11.15
CA HIS A 200 9.20 -14.03 -9.88
C HIS A 200 10.34 -13.05 -9.73
N GLY A 201 10.88 -12.95 -8.54
CA GLY A 201 12.01 -12.06 -8.30
C GLY A 201 12.45 -12.02 -6.85
N SER A 202 13.26 -11.03 -6.59
CA SER A 202 13.71 -10.71 -5.25
C SER A 202 13.68 -9.22 -5.02
N ALA A 203 13.51 -8.83 -3.76
CA ALA A 203 13.70 -7.45 -3.32
C ALA A 203 14.69 -7.42 -2.16
N HIS A 204 15.47 -6.37 -2.10
CA HIS A 204 16.52 -6.17 -1.12
C HIS A 204 16.44 -4.76 -0.54
N TRP A 205 16.40 -4.68 0.77
CA TRP A 205 16.51 -3.45 1.57
C TRP A 205 17.89 -3.45 2.22
N PRO A 206 18.83 -2.60 1.77
CA PRO A 206 20.15 -2.49 2.40
C PRO A 206 20.05 -2.10 3.87
N GLU A 207 19.09 -1.28 4.19
CA GLU A 207 18.82 -0.77 5.52
C GLU A 207 17.33 -0.56 5.69
N MET A 208 16.62 -1.55 6.21
CA MET A 208 15.18 -1.46 6.44
C MET A 208 14.92 -0.74 7.76
N THR A 209 14.19 0.37 7.69
CA THR A 209 13.83 1.19 8.86
C THR A 209 12.35 1.48 8.91
N TYR A 210 11.82 1.67 10.11
CA TYR A 210 10.47 2.16 10.37
C TYR A 210 10.38 2.75 11.76
N SER A 211 9.34 3.54 12.03
CA SER A 211 9.10 4.13 13.35
C SER A 211 7.83 3.57 13.97
N LEU A 212 7.87 3.35 15.28
CA LEU A 212 6.73 2.99 16.11
C LEU A 212 6.54 4.06 17.20
N PRO A 213 5.28 4.33 17.63
CA PRO A 213 5.01 5.29 18.70
C PRO A 213 5.55 4.84 20.06
#